data_796f3064db9a26f59208d469f1274181
#
_entry.id   796f3064db9a26f59208d469f1274181
#
_cell.length_a   1.000
_cell.length_b   1.000
_cell.length_c   1.000
_cell.angle_alpha   90.00
_cell.angle_beta   90.00
_cell.angle_gamma   90.00
#
_symmetry.space_group_name_H-M   'P 1'
#
loop_
_entity.id
_entity.type
_entity.pdbx_description
1 polymer ?
#
loop_
_entity_poly.entity_id
_entity_poly.type
_entity_poly.pdbx_seq_one_letter_code
_entity_poly.pdbx_strand_id
1 'polypeptide(L)'
;MIRVEGITSFVAIVESGSVSEAARRLRLSKSVVSERLAELEKSLGGVLLHRTTRKLTLTEDGTAFLERATRIVQEIEEATAEMAVRRGTLSGPLRIAAPVTFGRMHLGPALYPFLAAHPEIRLVLDIDDRRVDVSSEGYDACLLYTSDAADE
;
A
#
# COMPACT_ATOMS: atom_id res chain seq x y z
N MET A 1 11.05 22.35 -4.69
CA MET A 1 10.60 21.82 -3.39
C MET A 1 9.81 20.55 -3.63
N ILE A 2 10.18 19.44 -2.99
CA ILE A 2 9.52 18.14 -3.16
C ILE A 2 8.13 18.21 -2.49
N ARG A 3 7.10 17.73 -3.22
CA ARG A 3 5.73 17.66 -2.74
C ARG A 3 5.36 16.22 -2.39
N VAL A 4 4.64 16.03 -1.30
CA VAL A 4 4.18 14.71 -0.83
C VAL A 4 3.32 14.00 -1.88
N GLU A 5 2.48 14.72 -2.61
CA GLU A 5 1.64 14.17 -3.67
C GLU A 5 2.45 13.54 -4.82
N GLY A 6 3.65 14.07 -5.09
CA GLY A 6 4.57 13.46 -6.05
C GLY A 6 5.10 12.12 -5.55
N ILE A 7 5.52 12.07 -4.28
CA ILE A 7 6.01 10.84 -3.63
C ILE A 7 4.90 9.77 -3.60
N THR A 8 3.70 10.14 -3.17
CA THR A 8 2.53 9.23 -3.15
C THR A 8 2.20 8.71 -4.54
N SER A 9 2.26 9.58 -5.58
CA SER A 9 2.01 9.18 -6.96
C SER A 9 3.08 8.21 -7.47
N PHE A 10 4.35 8.44 -7.15
CA PHE A 10 5.46 7.55 -7.51
C PHE A 10 5.30 6.16 -6.89
N VAL A 11 5.07 6.08 -5.58
CA VAL A 11 4.86 4.81 -4.87
C VAL A 11 3.64 4.07 -5.45
N ALA A 12 2.51 4.74 -5.64
CA ALA A 12 1.32 4.15 -6.21
C ALA A 12 1.54 3.61 -7.63
N ILE A 13 2.34 4.28 -8.48
CA ILE A 13 2.68 3.81 -9.82
C ILE A 13 3.51 2.53 -9.76
N VAL A 14 4.49 2.47 -8.88
CA VAL A 14 5.37 1.30 -8.73
C VAL A 14 4.57 0.09 -8.24
N GLU A 15 3.77 0.26 -7.18
CA GLU A 15 2.94 -0.80 -6.60
C GLU A 15 1.87 -1.32 -7.57
N SER A 16 1.28 -0.43 -8.36
CA SER A 16 0.22 -0.79 -9.32
C SER A 16 0.76 -1.28 -10.65
N GLY A 17 2.05 -1.11 -10.94
CA GLY A 17 2.68 -1.46 -12.21
C GLY A 17 2.28 -0.59 -13.40
N SER A 18 1.39 0.40 -13.22
CA SER A 18 0.98 1.32 -14.28
C SER A 18 0.45 2.65 -13.78
N VAL A 19 0.65 3.72 -14.57
CA VAL A 19 0.09 5.05 -14.29
C VAL A 19 -1.44 5.04 -14.26
N SER A 20 -2.06 4.20 -15.10
CA SER A 20 -3.52 4.09 -15.18
C SER A 20 -4.14 3.51 -13.93
N GLU A 21 -3.52 2.46 -13.41
CA GLU A 21 -3.96 1.79 -12.20
C GLU A 21 -3.73 2.67 -10.97
N ALA A 22 -2.55 3.31 -10.90
CA ALA A 22 -2.25 4.29 -9.86
C ALA A 22 -3.27 5.45 -9.85
N ALA A 23 -3.61 5.98 -11.02
CA ALA A 23 -4.61 7.04 -11.15
C ALA A 23 -5.99 6.60 -10.63
N ARG A 24 -6.41 5.37 -10.94
CA ARG A 24 -7.65 4.79 -10.42
C ARG A 24 -7.60 4.65 -8.89
N ARG A 25 -6.52 4.09 -8.35
CA ARG A 25 -6.31 3.92 -6.90
C ARG A 25 -6.33 5.25 -6.16
N LEU A 26 -5.68 6.26 -6.72
CA LEU A 26 -5.62 7.61 -6.13
C LEU A 26 -6.86 8.47 -6.42
N ARG A 27 -7.81 7.97 -7.22
CA ARG A 27 -9.00 8.71 -7.68
C ARG A 27 -8.64 10.01 -8.40
N LEU A 28 -7.60 9.95 -9.23
CA LEU A 28 -7.08 11.06 -10.02
C LEU A 28 -7.11 10.73 -11.51
N SER A 29 -6.94 11.74 -12.37
CA SER A 29 -6.70 11.52 -13.79
C SER A 29 -5.25 11.06 -14.05
N LYS A 30 -5.04 10.33 -15.14
CA LYS A 30 -3.69 9.93 -15.59
C LYS A 30 -2.74 11.11 -15.79
N SER A 31 -3.27 12.22 -16.31
CA SER A 31 -2.49 13.45 -16.55
C SER A 31 -1.96 14.01 -15.24
N VAL A 32 -2.80 14.10 -14.21
CA VAL A 32 -2.41 14.59 -12.88
C VAL A 32 -1.33 13.70 -12.26
N VAL A 33 -1.50 12.36 -12.31
CA VAL A 33 -0.51 11.43 -11.76
C VAL A 33 0.82 11.53 -12.52
N SER A 34 0.77 11.65 -13.86
CA SER A 34 1.97 11.84 -14.68
C SER A 34 2.68 13.16 -14.43
N GLU A 35 1.93 14.24 -14.23
CA GLU A 35 2.46 15.57 -13.92
C GLU A 35 3.15 15.57 -12.55
N ARG A 36 2.51 15.00 -11.52
CA ARG A 36 3.08 14.88 -10.18
C ARG A 36 4.39 14.09 -10.16
N LEU A 37 4.47 13.00 -10.95
CA LEU A 37 5.71 12.25 -11.11
C LEU A 37 6.79 13.10 -11.80
N ALA A 38 6.45 13.80 -12.88
CA ALA A 38 7.41 14.65 -13.60
C ALA A 38 7.93 15.81 -12.73
N GLU A 39 7.06 16.43 -11.92
CA GLU A 39 7.48 17.46 -10.94
C GLU A 39 8.41 16.88 -9.86
N LEU A 40 8.15 15.65 -9.38
CA LEU A 40 9.00 14.96 -8.43
C LEU A 40 10.37 14.70 -9.04
N GLU A 41 10.44 14.09 -10.23
CA GLU A 41 11.67 13.82 -10.96
C GLU A 41 12.48 15.10 -11.21
N LYS A 42 11.81 16.16 -11.63
CA LYS A 42 12.42 17.49 -11.79
C LYS A 42 12.99 18.03 -10.48
N SER A 43 12.28 17.86 -9.37
CA SER A 43 12.73 18.34 -8.06
C SER A 43 13.90 17.54 -7.50
N LEU A 44 14.01 16.27 -7.85
CA LEU A 44 15.12 15.38 -7.49
C LEU A 44 16.33 15.51 -8.44
N GLY A 45 16.11 16.08 -9.63
CA GLY A 45 17.14 16.19 -10.66
C GLY A 45 17.47 14.88 -11.38
N GLY A 46 16.58 13.87 -11.29
CA GLY A 46 16.78 12.55 -11.87
C GLY A 46 15.47 11.89 -12.27
N VAL A 47 15.56 10.91 -13.19
CA VAL A 47 14.43 10.11 -13.66
C VAL A 47 14.31 8.87 -12.78
N LEU A 48 13.13 8.65 -12.22
CA LEU A 48 12.86 7.52 -11.33
C LEU A 48 12.31 6.31 -12.08
N LEU A 49 11.59 6.54 -13.20
CA LEU A 49 10.91 5.50 -13.95
C LEU A 49 11.22 5.59 -15.44
N HIS A 50 11.70 4.48 -16.02
CA HIS A 50 11.74 4.32 -17.47
C HIS A 50 10.36 3.96 -18.00
N ARG A 51 9.84 4.79 -18.90
CA ARG A 51 8.57 4.58 -19.60
C ARG A 51 8.86 4.00 -20.97
N THR A 52 8.65 2.71 -21.15
CA THR A 52 8.52 2.14 -22.48
C THR A 52 7.04 1.88 -22.78
N THR A 53 6.67 1.78 -24.06
CA THR A 53 5.28 1.52 -24.47
C THR A 53 4.72 0.19 -23.96
N ARG A 54 5.58 -0.71 -23.43
CA ARG A 54 5.21 -2.06 -22.99
C ARG A 54 5.52 -2.35 -21.52
N LYS A 55 6.39 -1.60 -20.87
CA LYS A 55 6.81 -1.90 -19.50
C LYS A 55 7.25 -0.63 -18.75
N LEU A 56 6.84 -0.56 -17.49
CA LEU A 56 7.32 0.43 -16.55
C LEU A 56 8.41 -0.24 -15.70
N THR A 57 9.59 0.36 -15.65
CA THR A 57 10.72 -0.15 -14.86
C THR A 57 11.35 0.97 -14.05
N LEU A 58 11.80 0.64 -12.85
CA LEU A 58 12.57 1.57 -12.01
C LEU A 58 13.95 1.83 -12.64
N THR A 59 14.43 3.04 -12.47
CA THR A 59 15.84 3.38 -12.65
C THR A 59 16.63 2.98 -11.41
N GLU A 60 17.95 3.11 -11.43
CA GLU A 60 18.77 2.95 -10.23
C GLU A 60 18.38 3.96 -9.14
N ASP A 61 18.23 5.24 -9.52
CA ASP A 61 17.74 6.30 -8.62
C ASP A 61 16.32 6.00 -8.12
N GLY A 62 15.45 5.48 -8.98
CA GLY A 62 14.09 5.07 -8.62
C GLY A 62 14.08 3.94 -7.59
N THR A 63 14.96 2.95 -7.76
CA THR A 63 15.11 1.84 -6.81
C THR A 63 15.62 2.34 -5.45
N ALA A 64 16.64 3.16 -5.44
CA ALA A 64 17.19 3.74 -4.21
C ALA A 64 16.19 4.66 -3.50
N PHE A 65 15.40 5.41 -4.26
CA PHE A 65 14.40 6.33 -3.70
C PHE A 65 13.15 5.61 -3.20
N LEU A 66 12.77 4.48 -3.81
CA LEU A 66 11.51 3.77 -3.51
C LEU A 66 11.39 3.39 -2.03
N GLU A 67 12.41 2.82 -1.44
CA GLU A 67 12.40 2.41 -0.03
C GLU A 67 12.09 3.59 0.90
N ARG A 68 12.72 4.73 0.65
CA ARG A 68 12.48 5.93 1.45
C ARG A 68 11.13 6.55 1.17
N ALA A 69 10.72 6.58 -0.09
CA ALA A 69 9.41 7.09 -0.51
C ALA A 69 8.26 6.30 0.14
N THR A 70 8.38 4.97 0.19
CA THR A 70 7.40 4.10 0.84
C THR A 70 7.30 4.39 2.33
N ARG A 71 8.42 4.54 3.03
CA ARG A 71 8.41 4.90 4.46
C ARG A 71 7.75 6.26 4.70
N ILE A 72 8.06 7.26 3.88
CA ILE A 72 7.45 8.60 4.01
C ILE A 72 5.93 8.51 3.86
N VAL A 73 5.44 7.74 2.89
CA VAL A 73 4.00 7.57 2.70
C VAL A 73 3.37 6.86 3.90
N GLN A 74 4.01 5.82 4.43
CA GLN A 74 3.55 5.10 5.63
C GLN A 74 3.50 6.01 6.85
N GLU A 75 4.53 6.77 7.13
CA GLU A 75 4.58 7.72 8.26
C GLU A 75 3.43 8.75 8.20
N ILE A 76 3.12 9.24 7.00
CA ILE A 76 2.00 10.17 6.81
C ILE A 76 0.65 9.46 7.08
N GLU A 77 0.49 8.23 6.60
CA GLU A 77 -0.72 7.44 6.83
C GLU A 77 -0.89 7.13 8.31
N GLU A 78 0.17 6.75 9.01
CA GLU A 78 0.18 6.50 10.47
C GLU A 78 -0.19 7.76 11.26
N ALA A 79 0.45 8.88 10.97
CA ALA A 79 0.14 10.15 11.63
C ALA A 79 -1.33 10.57 11.42
N THR A 80 -1.85 10.32 10.23
CA THR A 80 -3.26 10.61 9.91
C THR A 80 -4.20 9.68 10.67
N ALA A 81 -3.85 8.38 10.77
CA ALA A 81 -4.63 7.39 11.51
C ALA A 81 -4.66 7.70 13.01
N GLU A 82 -3.52 8.09 13.61
CA GLU A 82 -3.48 8.52 15.02
C GLU A 82 -4.44 9.68 15.30
N MET A 83 -4.49 10.66 14.42
CA MET A 83 -5.41 11.81 14.56
C MET A 83 -6.88 11.39 14.45
N ALA A 84 -7.17 10.40 13.61
CA ALA A 84 -8.52 9.84 13.49
C ALA A 84 -8.94 9.08 14.76
N VAL A 85 -8.04 8.27 15.32
CA VAL A 85 -8.26 7.58 16.60
C VAL A 85 -8.56 8.56 17.72
N ARG A 86 -7.82 9.66 17.83
CA ARG A 86 -8.06 10.72 18.84
C ARG A 86 -9.45 11.37 18.67
N ARG A 87 -10.03 11.36 17.47
CA ARG A 87 -11.38 11.86 17.18
C ARG A 87 -12.47 10.80 17.35
N GLY A 88 -12.10 9.57 17.77
CA GLY A 88 -13.03 8.45 17.94
C GLY A 88 -13.50 7.82 16.62
N THR A 89 -12.82 8.10 15.50
CA THR A 89 -13.10 7.49 14.21
C THR A 89 -11.98 6.53 13.84
N LEU A 90 -12.34 5.29 13.48
CA LEU A 90 -11.40 4.35 12.90
C LEU A 90 -11.27 4.61 11.39
N SER A 91 -10.07 4.93 10.94
CA SER A 91 -9.80 5.23 9.53
C SER A 91 -8.37 4.84 9.13
N GLY A 92 -8.13 4.68 7.84
CA GLY A 92 -6.82 4.42 7.29
C GLY A 92 -6.68 3.04 6.63
N PRO A 93 -5.49 2.70 6.13
CA PRO A 93 -5.21 1.38 5.56
C PRO A 93 -5.17 0.32 6.67
N LEU A 94 -5.66 -0.87 6.36
CA LEU A 94 -5.57 -2.07 7.18
C LEU A 94 -5.19 -3.23 6.27
N ARG A 95 -3.99 -3.77 6.44
CA ARG A 95 -3.49 -4.90 5.65
C ARG A 95 -3.42 -6.15 6.50
N ILE A 96 -4.17 -7.16 6.11
CA ILE A 96 -4.25 -8.45 6.81
C ILE A 96 -3.84 -9.57 5.86
N ALA A 97 -2.95 -10.45 6.30
CA ALA A 97 -2.70 -11.72 5.64
C ALA A 97 -3.40 -12.86 6.39
N ALA A 98 -4.01 -13.78 5.66
CA ALA A 98 -4.71 -14.91 6.24
C ALA A 98 -4.63 -16.15 5.35
N PRO A 99 -4.67 -17.38 5.94
CA PRO A 99 -4.78 -18.62 5.18
C PRO A 99 -6.05 -18.65 4.33
N VAL A 100 -5.97 -19.26 3.15
CA VAL A 100 -7.04 -19.24 2.14
C VAL A 100 -8.38 -19.69 2.73
N THR A 101 -8.42 -20.84 3.38
CA THR A 101 -9.67 -21.39 3.91
C THR A 101 -10.26 -20.52 5.01
N PHE A 102 -9.44 -20.12 5.98
CA PHE A 102 -9.88 -19.26 7.09
C PHE A 102 -10.31 -17.87 6.59
N GLY A 103 -9.53 -17.29 5.69
CA GLY A 103 -9.81 -15.97 5.12
C GLY A 103 -11.16 -15.92 4.41
N ARG A 104 -11.47 -16.94 3.60
CA ARG A 104 -12.74 -17.01 2.86
C ARG A 104 -13.94 -17.37 3.72
N MET A 105 -13.80 -18.36 4.60
CA MET A 105 -14.94 -18.92 5.31
C MET A 105 -15.31 -18.16 6.58
N HIS A 106 -14.35 -17.56 7.24
CA HIS A 106 -14.55 -16.95 8.55
C HIS A 106 -14.20 -15.45 8.58
N LEU A 107 -13.00 -15.10 8.17
CA LEU A 107 -12.51 -13.72 8.32
C LEU A 107 -13.24 -12.75 7.38
N GLY A 108 -13.38 -13.08 6.10
CA GLY A 108 -14.08 -12.24 5.13
C GLY A 108 -15.51 -11.91 5.57
N PRO A 109 -16.37 -12.91 5.84
CA PRO A 109 -17.72 -12.66 6.34
C PRO A 109 -17.78 -11.84 7.63
N ALA A 110 -16.84 -12.03 8.56
CA ALA A 110 -16.77 -11.28 9.81
C ALA A 110 -16.36 -9.81 9.60
N LEU A 111 -15.56 -9.53 8.58
CA LEU A 111 -15.09 -8.18 8.26
C LEU A 111 -16.15 -7.30 7.59
N TYR A 112 -17.14 -7.87 6.88
CA TYR A 112 -18.16 -7.07 6.20
C TYR A 112 -18.94 -6.13 7.13
N PRO A 113 -19.50 -6.60 8.27
CA PRO A 113 -20.20 -5.70 9.20
C PRO A 113 -19.28 -4.64 9.79
N PHE A 114 -18.03 -5.00 10.06
CA PHE A 114 -17.03 -4.08 10.59
C PHE A 114 -16.73 -2.95 9.57
N LEU A 115 -16.49 -3.29 8.31
CA LEU A 115 -16.24 -2.30 7.26
C LEU A 115 -17.46 -1.44 6.96
N ALA A 116 -18.66 -2.00 7.08
CA ALA A 116 -19.89 -1.21 6.95
C ALA A 116 -20.05 -0.18 8.07
N ALA A 117 -19.61 -0.53 9.28
CA ALA A 117 -19.60 0.40 10.43
C ALA A 117 -18.45 1.42 10.39
N HIS A 118 -17.36 1.12 9.66
CA HIS A 118 -16.15 1.94 9.57
C HIS A 118 -15.75 2.19 8.11
N PRO A 119 -16.51 3.01 7.36
CA PRO A 119 -16.30 3.21 5.92
C PRO A 119 -14.97 3.92 5.56
N GLU A 120 -14.33 4.54 6.53
CA GLU A 120 -13.01 5.19 6.38
C GLU A 120 -11.84 4.19 6.42
N ILE A 121 -12.08 2.92 6.79
CA ILE A 121 -11.05 1.87 6.77
C ILE A 121 -10.90 1.32 5.34
N ARG A 122 -9.67 1.25 4.88
CA ARG A 122 -9.29 0.66 3.59
C ARG A 122 -8.64 -0.69 3.83
N LEU A 123 -9.44 -1.76 3.81
CA LEU A 123 -8.94 -3.11 4.00
C LEU A 123 -8.29 -3.65 2.74
N VAL A 124 -7.09 -4.22 2.90
CA VAL A 124 -6.45 -5.13 1.96
C VAL A 124 -6.31 -6.48 2.67
N LEU A 125 -7.04 -7.47 2.17
CA LEU A 125 -7.00 -8.83 2.71
C LEU A 125 -6.30 -9.73 1.71
N ASP A 126 -5.06 -10.09 2.00
CA ASP A 126 -4.29 -11.04 1.21
C ASP A 126 -4.52 -12.45 1.75
N ILE A 127 -5.10 -13.30 0.90
CA ILE A 127 -5.42 -14.70 1.25
C ILE A 127 -4.47 -15.63 0.50
N ASP A 128 -3.50 -16.16 1.25
CA ASP A 128 -2.48 -17.06 0.74
C ASP A 128 -2.06 -18.05 1.85
N ASP A 129 -1.70 -19.27 1.47
CA ASP A 129 -1.21 -20.29 2.42
C ASP A 129 0.32 -20.28 2.58
N ARG A 130 1.02 -19.34 1.92
CA ARG A 130 2.46 -19.14 2.11
C ARG A 130 2.75 -18.54 3.48
N ARG A 131 3.93 -18.82 4.01
CA ARG A 131 4.43 -18.07 5.17
C ARG A 131 4.73 -16.64 4.77
N VAL A 132 4.16 -15.70 5.51
CA VAL A 132 4.30 -14.26 5.31
C VAL A 132 5.18 -13.70 6.42
N ASP A 133 6.16 -12.88 6.06
CA ASP A 133 6.91 -12.09 7.01
C ASP A 133 6.21 -10.74 7.23
N VAL A 134 5.56 -10.62 8.38
CA VAL A 134 4.78 -9.43 8.75
C VAL A 134 5.61 -8.16 8.67
N SER A 135 6.87 -8.22 9.12
CA SER A 135 7.74 -7.04 9.23
C SER A 135 8.22 -6.55 7.88
N SER A 136 8.57 -7.47 6.97
CA SER A 136 9.15 -7.09 5.67
C SER A 136 8.09 -6.84 4.60
N GLU A 137 6.89 -7.43 4.72
CA GLU A 137 5.82 -7.31 3.73
C GLU A 137 4.77 -6.24 4.09
N GLY A 138 4.92 -5.56 5.23
CA GLY A 138 4.09 -4.41 5.63
C GLY A 138 2.63 -4.77 5.92
N TYR A 139 2.39 -5.89 6.61
CA TYR A 139 1.08 -6.26 7.12
C TYR A 139 0.89 -5.75 8.55
N ASP A 140 -0.32 -5.27 8.86
CA ASP A 140 -0.72 -4.87 10.22
C ASP A 140 -1.06 -6.09 11.08
N ALA A 141 -1.60 -7.14 10.45
CA ALA A 141 -1.91 -8.40 11.11
C ALA A 141 -1.73 -9.58 10.17
N CYS A 142 -1.28 -10.71 10.74
CA CYS A 142 -1.17 -11.97 10.03
C CYS A 142 -1.79 -13.10 10.87
N LEU A 143 -2.71 -13.82 10.27
CA LEU A 143 -3.23 -15.05 10.86
C LEU A 143 -2.42 -16.22 10.28
N LEU A 144 -1.87 -17.03 11.15
CA LEU A 144 -1.10 -18.21 10.76
C LEU A 144 -1.79 -19.46 11.31
N TYR A 145 -1.67 -20.58 10.59
CA TYR A 145 -1.96 -21.86 11.19
C TYR A 145 -0.90 -22.14 12.28
N THR A 146 -1.35 -22.39 13.50
CA THR A 146 -0.49 -23.04 14.48
C THR A 146 -0.38 -24.49 14.09
N SER A 147 0.77 -24.94 13.62
CA SER A 147 1.05 -26.37 13.62
C SER A 147 1.32 -26.77 15.07
N ASP A 148 0.39 -27.43 15.72
CA ASP A 148 0.67 -28.28 16.88
C ASP A 148 1.51 -29.47 16.39
N ALA A 149 2.75 -29.21 16.05
CA ALA A 149 3.78 -30.20 15.84
C ALA A 149 4.91 -29.89 16.84
N ALA A 150 4.54 -29.89 18.08
CA ALA A 150 5.47 -30.03 19.18
C ALA A 150 4.87 -31.14 20.05
N ASP A 151 5.33 -32.34 19.78
CA ASP A 151 5.58 -33.40 20.76
C ASP A 151 5.60 -34.75 20.04
N GLU A 152 6.78 -35.18 19.67
CA GLU A 152 7.33 -36.48 20.06
C GLU A 152 8.81 -36.50 19.69
#